data_5a24fa463e08b18238d44e88c3fe7672
#
_entry.id   5a24fa463e08b18238d44e88c3fe7672
#
_cell.length_a   1.000
_cell.length_b   1.000
_cell.length_c   1.000
_cell.angle_alpha   90.00
_cell.angle_beta   90.00
_cell.angle_gamma   90.00
#
_symmetry.space_group_name_H-M   'P 1'
#
loop_
_entity.id
_entity.type
_entity.pdbx_description
1 polymer ?
#
loop_
_entity_poly.entity_id
_entity_poly.type
_entity_poly.pdbx_seq_one_letter_code
_entity_poly.pdbx_strand_id
1 'polypeptide(L)'
;ETWPFEFLVENQWWPGFTFTEPEETVRLLEGIRFAGKGILLDTGHLMNACTGLKSEAEGADYIRRMLNRHGSLATWVRGVHLHQSLSGAYVKAHTGLLPAGLPEDYGERFGVSYQHILQIDQHRPWTDPAILPVLEQIGPRYLTHELSSRGRMSRAEAMAAQARLFQQGGKMGV
;
A
#
# COMPACT_ATOMS: atom_id res chain seq x y z
N GLU A 1 9.78 -6.36 -28.11
CA GLU A 1 9.85 -4.89 -28.13
C GLU A 1 10.33 -4.39 -26.77
N THR A 2 11.34 -3.54 -26.74
CA THR A 2 11.84 -2.89 -25.52
C THR A 2 11.15 -1.54 -25.41
N TRP A 3 10.26 -1.41 -24.41
CA TRP A 3 9.61 -0.15 -24.08
C TRP A 3 10.46 0.63 -23.06
N PRO A 4 10.47 1.95 -23.08
CA PRO A 4 11.28 2.77 -22.17
C PRO A 4 10.65 2.93 -20.77
N PHE A 5 9.81 1.98 -20.34
CA PHE A 5 9.15 1.98 -19.02
C PHE A 5 9.17 0.59 -18.39
N GLU A 6 8.93 0.53 -17.10
CA GLU A 6 8.67 -0.70 -16.36
C GLU A 6 7.16 -0.85 -16.10
N PHE A 7 6.65 -2.06 -16.29
CA PHE A 7 5.28 -2.42 -16.00
C PHE A 7 5.23 -3.02 -14.60
N LEU A 8 4.70 -2.28 -13.64
CA LEU A 8 4.60 -2.74 -12.26
C LEU A 8 3.14 -3.06 -11.93
N VAL A 9 2.92 -4.23 -11.33
CA VAL A 9 1.60 -4.65 -10.86
C VAL A 9 1.49 -4.39 -9.37
N GLU A 10 0.42 -3.71 -9.00
CA GLU A 10 0.14 -3.33 -7.62
C GLU A 10 -0.66 -4.41 -6.88
N ASN A 11 -0.28 -4.68 -5.63
CA ASN A 11 -1.06 -5.52 -4.75
C ASN A 11 -2.32 -4.81 -4.25
N GLN A 12 -3.36 -5.57 -4.00
CA GLN A 12 -4.65 -5.09 -3.53
C GLN A 12 -4.99 -5.68 -2.15
N TRP A 13 -6.09 -5.22 -1.51
CA TRP A 13 -6.55 -5.76 -0.22
C TRP A 13 -7.73 -6.74 -0.36
N TRP A 14 -8.37 -6.78 -1.53
CA TRP A 14 -9.45 -7.75 -1.84
C TRP A 14 -8.90 -9.01 -2.47
N PRO A 15 -9.71 -10.09 -2.59
CA PRO A 15 -9.26 -11.34 -3.19
C PRO A 15 -8.67 -11.15 -4.59
N GLY A 16 -7.47 -11.67 -4.77
CA GLY A 16 -6.64 -11.53 -5.96
C GLY A 16 -5.17 -11.43 -5.56
N PHE A 17 -4.40 -10.56 -6.20
CA PHE A 17 -3.01 -10.35 -5.86
C PHE A 17 -2.86 -9.44 -4.62
N THR A 18 -2.66 -10.04 -3.45
CA THR A 18 -2.52 -9.32 -2.16
C THR A 18 -1.08 -9.22 -1.66
N PHE A 19 -0.14 -9.89 -2.30
CA PHE A 19 1.24 -10.03 -1.84
C PHE A 19 1.36 -10.74 -0.47
N THR A 20 0.43 -11.64 -0.18
CA THR A 20 0.49 -12.48 1.03
C THR A 20 1.00 -13.89 0.74
N GLU A 21 0.78 -14.39 -0.47
CA GLU A 21 1.14 -15.74 -0.89
C GLU A 21 2.16 -15.72 -2.04
N PRO A 22 3.38 -16.30 -1.83
CA PRO A 22 4.41 -16.35 -2.87
C PRO A 22 3.97 -16.99 -4.17
N GLU A 23 3.09 -18.00 -4.12
CA GLU A 23 2.59 -18.71 -5.29
C GLU A 23 1.75 -17.83 -6.21
N GLU A 24 1.02 -16.86 -5.65
CA GLU A 24 0.28 -15.86 -6.43
C GLU A 24 1.25 -14.92 -7.14
N THR A 25 2.32 -14.52 -6.46
CA THR A 25 3.38 -13.69 -7.03
C THR A 25 4.08 -14.39 -8.19
N VAL A 26 4.43 -15.68 -8.04
CA VAL A 26 5.01 -16.48 -9.13
C VAL A 26 4.07 -16.52 -10.33
N ARG A 27 2.80 -16.91 -10.10
CA ARG A 27 1.79 -17.01 -11.17
C ARG A 27 1.59 -15.70 -11.92
N LEU A 28 1.56 -14.58 -11.18
CA LEU A 28 1.45 -13.25 -11.76
C LEU A 28 2.65 -12.93 -12.65
N LEU A 29 3.87 -13.07 -12.12
CA LEU A 29 5.09 -12.74 -12.84
C LEU A 29 5.31 -13.64 -14.06
N GLU A 30 4.97 -14.93 -13.99
CA GLU A 30 5.04 -15.85 -15.14
C GLU A 30 4.00 -15.50 -16.21
N GLY A 31 2.80 -15.05 -15.81
CA GLY A 31 1.73 -14.66 -16.74
C GLY A 31 2.03 -13.39 -17.54
N ILE A 32 2.87 -12.50 -17.02
CA ILE A 32 3.21 -11.24 -17.68
C ILE A 32 4.34 -11.46 -18.68
N ARG A 33 4.06 -11.25 -19.97
CA ARG A 33 5.03 -11.42 -21.07
C ARG A 33 5.91 -10.18 -21.33
N PHE A 34 5.83 -9.17 -20.48
CA PHE A 34 6.63 -7.94 -20.59
C PHE A 34 7.96 -8.11 -19.86
N ALA A 35 9.08 -7.78 -20.55
CA ALA A 35 10.42 -8.00 -19.99
C ALA A 35 10.73 -7.08 -18.80
N GLY A 36 10.35 -5.80 -18.89
CA GLY A 36 10.54 -4.81 -17.84
C GLY A 36 9.40 -4.83 -16.82
N LYS A 37 9.10 -5.98 -16.24
CA LYS A 37 8.01 -6.16 -15.26
C LYS A 37 8.51 -6.14 -13.83
N GLY A 38 7.61 -5.88 -12.90
CA GLY A 38 7.86 -5.95 -11.46
C GLY A 38 6.59 -5.77 -10.64
N ILE A 39 6.79 -5.54 -9.36
CA ILE A 39 5.72 -5.32 -8.38
C ILE A 39 5.82 -3.90 -7.87
N LEU A 40 4.68 -3.25 -7.77
CA LEU A 40 4.46 -2.03 -7.00
C LEU A 40 3.84 -2.45 -5.68
N LEU A 41 4.61 -2.35 -4.60
CA LEU A 41 4.10 -2.70 -3.28
C LEU A 41 3.39 -1.51 -2.67
N ASP A 42 2.07 -1.59 -2.57
CA ASP A 42 1.29 -0.68 -1.77
C ASP A 42 1.28 -1.16 -0.32
N THR A 43 1.85 -0.33 0.56
CA THR A 43 2.01 -0.68 1.97
C THR A 43 0.70 -0.65 2.75
N GLY A 44 -0.21 0.26 2.41
CA GLY A 44 -1.54 0.35 3.02
C GLY A 44 -2.44 -0.81 2.60
N HIS A 45 -2.42 -1.17 1.32
CA HIS A 45 -3.13 -2.34 0.80
C HIS A 45 -2.67 -3.63 1.49
N LEU A 46 -1.36 -3.81 1.62
CA LEU A 46 -0.85 -4.99 2.32
C LEU A 46 -1.26 -5.00 3.80
N MET A 47 -1.25 -3.85 4.48
CA MET A 47 -1.76 -3.74 5.85
C MET A 47 -3.24 -4.11 5.95
N ASN A 48 -4.06 -3.71 4.97
CA ASN A 48 -5.49 -4.03 4.92
C ASN A 48 -5.77 -5.53 4.74
N ALA A 49 -4.85 -6.28 4.16
CA ALA A 49 -4.92 -7.74 4.10
C ALA A 49 -4.76 -8.41 5.49
N CYS A 50 -4.27 -7.67 6.50
CA CYS A 50 -4.11 -8.14 7.88
C CYS A 50 -4.99 -7.33 8.85
N THR A 51 -6.23 -7.76 9.03
CA THR A 51 -7.23 -7.03 9.83
C THR A 51 -6.96 -6.99 11.35
N GLY A 52 -5.86 -7.59 11.83
CA GLY A 52 -5.50 -7.61 13.25
C GLY A 52 -4.56 -6.50 13.70
N LEU A 53 -3.99 -5.72 12.77
CA LEU A 53 -3.01 -4.67 13.05
C LEU A 53 -3.61 -3.52 13.87
N LYS A 54 -2.87 -3.06 14.88
CA LYS A 54 -3.31 -2.01 15.82
C LYS A 54 -2.35 -0.81 15.86
N SER A 55 -1.15 -0.95 15.32
CA SER A 55 -0.14 0.12 15.29
C SER A 55 0.66 0.10 13.99
N GLU A 56 1.32 1.22 13.68
CA GLU A 56 2.23 1.33 12.54
C GLU A 56 3.40 0.36 12.68
N ALA A 57 3.95 0.19 13.89
CA ALA A 57 5.03 -0.76 14.14
C ALA A 57 4.61 -2.21 13.83
N GLU A 58 3.40 -2.64 14.22
CA GLU A 58 2.86 -3.94 13.83
C GLU A 58 2.67 -4.05 12.31
N GLY A 59 2.28 -2.96 11.66
CA GLY A 59 2.18 -2.86 10.19
C GLY A 59 3.52 -3.08 9.50
N ALA A 60 4.56 -2.37 9.95
CA ALA A 60 5.92 -2.51 9.44
C ALA A 60 6.46 -3.93 9.63
N ASP A 61 6.25 -4.52 10.81
CA ASP A 61 6.61 -5.91 11.09
C ASP A 61 5.86 -6.90 10.21
N TYR A 62 4.58 -6.64 9.93
CA TYR A 62 3.80 -7.49 9.03
C TYR A 62 4.32 -7.43 7.60
N ILE A 63 4.60 -6.24 7.07
CA ILE A 63 5.17 -6.06 5.74
C ILE A 63 6.52 -6.79 5.64
N ARG A 64 7.39 -6.62 6.65
CA ARG A 64 8.67 -7.32 6.70
C ARG A 64 8.51 -8.85 6.69
N ARG A 65 7.54 -9.40 7.42
CA ARG A 65 7.24 -10.84 7.38
C ARG A 65 6.80 -11.30 5.99
N MET A 66 5.99 -10.52 5.28
CA MET A 66 5.56 -10.87 3.92
C MET A 66 6.73 -10.81 2.94
N LEU A 67 7.59 -9.82 3.02
CA LEU A 67 8.83 -9.77 2.23
C LEU A 67 9.73 -10.99 2.50
N ASN A 68 9.93 -11.35 3.76
CA ASN A 68 10.73 -12.52 4.14
C ASN A 68 10.10 -13.84 3.65
N ARG A 69 8.76 -13.95 3.71
CA ARG A 69 8.01 -15.09 3.17
C ARG A 69 8.20 -15.26 1.67
N HIS A 70 8.28 -14.14 0.94
CA HIS A 70 8.53 -14.13 -0.50
C HIS A 70 9.98 -14.45 -0.88
N GLY A 71 10.93 -14.33 0.05
CA GLY A 71 12.34 -14.63 -0.20
C GLY A 71 12.89 -13.89 -1.43
N SER A 72 13.43 -14.63 -2.39
CA SER A 72 13.98 -14.02 -3.62
C SER A 72 12.92 -13.32 -4.50
N LEU A 73 11.64 -13.67 -4.37
CA LEU A 73 10.57 -12.99 -5.10
C LEU A 73 10.41 -11.53 -4.66
N ALA A 74 10.80 -11.18 -3.44
CA ALA A 74 10.78 -9.80 -2.97
C ALA A 74 11.67 -8.87 -3.81
N THR A 75 12.67 -9.39 -4.52
CA THR A 75 13.52 -8.59 -5.42
C THR A 75 12.77 -8.05 -6.65
N TRP A 76 11.57 -8.56 -6.90
CA TRP A 76 10.70 -8.03 -7.96
C TRP A 76 9.91 -6.79 -7.51
N VAL A 77 9.92 -6.44 -6.22
CA VAL A 77 9.36 -5.19 -5.72
C VAL A 77 10.28 -4.04 -6.13
N ARG A 78 9.87 -3.27 -7.11
CA ARG A 78 10.65 -2.16 -7.67
C ARG A 78 10.08 -0.80 -7.33
N GLY A 79 8.80 -0.74 -7.03
CA GLY A 79 8.10 0.47 -6.60
C GLY A 79 7.39 0.27 -5.28
N VAL A 80 7.21 1.36 -4.55
CA VAL A 80 6.44 1.40 -3.31
C VAL A 80 5.48 2.58 -3.35
N HIS A 81 4.19 2.32 -3.11
CA HIS A 81 3.23 3.31 -2.64
C HIS A 81 3.29 3.35 -1.13
N LEU A 82 3.75 4.49 -0.62
CA LEU A 82 4.03 4.65 0.81
C LEU A 82 2.91 5.41 1.51
N HIS A 83 2.07 4.68 2.19
CA HIS A 83 1.06 5.16 3.13
C HIS A 83 0.72 4.05 4.12
N GLN A 84 0.01 4.35 5.19
CA GLN A 84 -0.45 3.36 6.14
C GLN A 84 -1.98 3.36 6.27
N SER A 85 -2.51 2.19 6.65
CA SER A 85 -3.93 1.98 6.86
C SER A 85 -4.15 1.02 8.03
N LEU A 86 -4.70 1.53 9.13
CA LEU A 86 -5.03 0.75 10.33
C LEU A 86 -6.55 0.57 10.44
N SER A 87 -7.14 0.04 9.38
CA SER A 87 -8.60 -0.04 9.21
C SER A 87 -9.21 -1.41 9.56
N GLY A 88 -8.43 -2.33 10.14
CA GLY A 88 -8.83 -3.72 10.33
C GLY A 88 -10.18 -3.93 11.01
N ALA A 89 -10.54 -3.08 11.99
CA ALA A 89 -11.86 -3.14 12.62
C ALA A 89 -12.99 -2.81 11.66
N TYR A 90 -12.79 -1.77 10.83
CA TYR A 90 -13.76 -1.37 9.82
C TYR A 90 -13.89 -2.45 8.72
N VAL A 91 -12.77 -2.97 8.24
CA VAL A 91 -12.75 -4.06 7.24
C VAL A 91 -13.53 -5.27 7.73
N LYS A 92 -13.30 -5.73 8.97
CA LYS A 92 -14.04 -6.85 9.56
C LYS A 92 -15.54 -6.62 9.63
N ALA A 93 -15.96 -5.40 9.97
CA ALA A 93 -17.38 -5.07 10.09
C ALA A 93 -18.09 -4.91 8.75
N HIS A 94 -17.35 -4.66 7.66
CA HIS A 94 -17.92 -4.29 6.35
C HIS A 94 -17.48 -5.19 5.19
N THR A 95 -16.77 -6.29 5.45
CA THR A 95 -16.33 -7.23 4.41
C THR A 95 -17.52 -7.76 3.61
N GLY A 96 -17.51 -7.54 2.31
CA GLY A 96 -18.56 -8.00 1.39
C GLY A 96 -19.87 -7.22 1.50
N LEU A 97 -19.92 -6.14 2.28
CA LEU A 97 -21.09 -5.30 2.43
C LEU A 97 -20.92 -4.00 1.64
N LEU A 98 -21.97 -3.61 0.95
CA LEU A 98 -22.09 -2.26 0.40
C LEU A 98 -22.58 -1.30 1.50
N PRO A 99 -22.26 0.01 1.41
CA PRO A 99 -22.84 1.00 2.28
C PRO A 99 -24.37 0.93 2.24
N ALA A 100 -25.02 0.97 3.41
CA ALA A 100 -26.47 0.98 3.48
C ALA A 100 -27.04 2.28 2.90
N GLY A 101 -28.19 2.19 2.24
CA GLY A 101 -28.90 3.39 1.72
C GLY A 101 -28.14 4.11 0.60
N LEU A 102 -27.51 3.35 -0.33
CA LEU A 102 -26.90 3.96 -1.52
C LEU A 102 -27.91 4.82 -2.28
N PRO A 103 -27.60 6.09 -2.59
CA PRO A 103 -28.44 6.97 -3.37
C PRO A 103 -28.70 6.43 -4.78
N GLU A 104 -29.84 6.85 -5.38
CA GLU A 104 -30.12 6.54 -6.79
C GLU A 104 -29.29 7.38 -7.74
N ASP A 105 -29.04 8.64 -7.37
CA ASP A 105 -28.18 9.53 -8.15
C ASP A 105 -26.74 9.00 -8.21
N TYR A 106 -26.17 8.98 -9.42
CA TYR A 106 -24.83 8.44 -9.66
C TYR A 106 -23.73 9.19 -8.90
N GLY A 107 -23.77 10.51 -8.88
CA GLY A 107 -22.76 11.34 -8.24
C GLY A 107 -22.75 11.17 -6.72
N GLU A 108 -23.94 11.16 -6.11
CA GLU A 108 -24.10 10.92 -4.68
C GLU A 108 -23.68 9.50 -4.31
N ARG A 109 -24.09 8.49 -5.09
CA ARG A 109 -23.69 7.10 -4.91
C ARG A 109 -22.17 6.93 -5.00
N PHE A 110 -21.53 7.55 -6.00
CA PHE A 110 -20.07 7.57 -6.12
C PHE A 110 -19.44 8.18 -4.87
N GLY A 111 -19.95 9.31 -4.38
CA GLY A 111 -19.47 9.96 -3.16
C GLY A 111 -19.53 9.04 -1.94
N VAL A 112 -20.66 8.38 -1.71
CA VAL A 112 -20.85 7.43 -0.59
C VAL A 112 -19.90 6.24 -0.73
N SER A 113 -19.80 5.65 -1.92
CA SER A 113 -18.92 4.51 -2.19
C SER A 113 -17.45 4.89 -2.01
N TYR A 114 -17.04 6.06 -2.48
CA TYR A 114 -15.67 6.56 -2.32
C TYR A 114 -15.32 6.80 -0.85
N GLN A 115 -16.23 7.37 -0.06
CA GLN A 115 -16.03 7.53 1.39
C GLN A 115 -15.91 6.17 2.09
N HIS A 116 -16.66 5.16 1.65
CA HIS A 116 -16.54 3.80 2.18
C HIS A 116 -15.14 3.21 1.87
N ILE A 117 -14.65 3.38 0.65
CA ILE A 117 -13.30 2.94 0.26
C ILE A 117 -12.23 3.62 1.13
N LEU A 118 -12.33 4.93 1.36
CA LEU A 118 -11.39 5.67 2.20
C LEU A 118 -11.44 5.30 3.70
N GLN A 119 -12.49 4.61 4.17
CA GLN A 119 -12.49 4.01 5.51
C GLN A 119 -11.68 2.72 5.56
N ILE A 120 -11.57 2.01 4.45
CA ILE A 120 -10.76 0.80 4.31
C ILE A 120 -9.32 1.20 4.03
N ASP A 121 -9.11 1.87 2.93
CA ASP A 121 -7.82 2.31 2.46
C ASP A 121 -7.60 3.79 2.81
N GLN A 122 -6.96 3.99 3.97
CA GLN A 122 -6.98 5.29 4.65
C GLN A 122 -5.97 6.29 4.09
N HIS A 123 -4.98 5.88 3.36
CA HIS A 123 -3.92 6.72 2.79
C HIS A 123 -3.32 7.72 3.80
N ARG A 124 -3.05 7.24 5.02
CA ARG A 124 -2.46 8.06 6.09
C ARG A 124 -0.94 8.09 5.99
N PRO A 125 -0.29 9.16 6.41
CA PRO A 125 1.16 9.19 6.47
C PRO A 125 1.69 8.18 7.49
N TRP A 126 2.80 7.54 7.18
CA TRP A 126 3.62 6.87 8.17
C TRP A 126 4.26 7.91 9.09
N THR A 127 4.22 7.68 10.38
CA THR A 127 4.85 8.50 11.41
C THR A 127 5.80 7.71 12.30
N ASP A 128 5.68 6.39 12.30
CA ASP A 128 6.57 5.48 13.03
C ASP A 128 7.80 5.12 12.18
N PRO A 129 9.02 5.32 12.69
CA PRO A 129 10.25 4.99 11.97
C PRO A 129 10.46 3.49 11.72
N ALA A 130 9.64 2.61 12.28
CA ALA A 130 9.71 1.17 12.03
C ALA A 130 9.56 0.79 10.55
N ILE A 131 9.00 1.66 9.71
CA ILE A 131 8.89 1.45 8.26
C ILE A 131 10.24 1.62 7.54
N LEU A 132 11.19 2.38 8.08
CA LEU A 132 12.45 2.68 7.40
C LEU A 132 13.29 1.43 7.10
N PRO A 133 13.52 0.50 8.06
CA PRO A 133 14.22 -0.76 7.75
C PRO A 133 13.52 -1.62 6.70
N VAL A 134 12.19 -1.52 6.57
CA VAL A 134 11.43 -2.21 5.53
C VAL A 134 11.74 -1.61 4.16
N LEU A 135 11.77 -0.28 4.05
CA LEU A 135 12.15 0.41 2.81
C LEU A 135 13.60 0.11 2.43
N GLU A 136 14.51 0.06 3.40
CA GLU A 136 15.91 -0.35 3.17
C GLU A 136 16.01 -1.78 2.64
N GLN A 137 15.22 -2.71 3.21
CA GLN A 137 15.19 -4.09 2.75
C GLN A 137 14.68 -4.20 1.30
N ILE A 138 13.68 -3.42 0.92
CA ILE A 138 13.14 -3.38 -0.44
C ILE A 138 14.13 -2.72 -1.40
N GLY A 139 14.73 -1.60 -1.00
CA GLY A 139 15.55 -0.76 -1.87
C GLY A 139 14.78 -0.31 -3.14
N PRO A 140 13.60 0.31 -3.01
CA PRO A 140 12.72 0.56 -4.14
C PRO A 140 13.34 1.56 -5.11
N ARG A 141 13.17 1.30 -6.41
CA ARG A 141 13.58 2.25 -7.47
C ARG A 141 12.63 3.44 -7.59
N TYR A 142 11.37 3.21 -7.22
CA TYR A 142 10.31 4.22 -7.26
C TYR A 142 9.62 4.27 -5.90
N LEU A 143 9.49 5.47 -5.34
CA LEU A 143 8.78 5.71 -4.09
C LEU A 143 7.75 6.83 -4.30
N THR A 144 6.49 6.49 -4.13
CA THR A 144 5.38 7.44 -4.22
C THR A 144 4.77 7.63 -2.83
N HIS A 145 4.65 8.86 -2.39
CA HIS A 145 3.85 9.21 -1.22
C HIS A 145 2.39 9.27 -1.62
N GLU A 146 1.64 8.22 -1.33
CA GLU A 146 0.22 8.14 -1.68
C GLU A 146 -0.66 8.53 -0.49
N LEU A 147 -0.93 9.83 -0.37
CA LEU A 147 -1.58 10.38 0.81
C LEU A 147 -2.93 11.01 0.46
N SER A 148 -3.96 10.63 1.21
CA SER A 148 -5.28 11.25 1.14
C SER A 148 -5.36 12.46 2.06
N SER A 149 -6.11 13.47 1.64
CA SER A 149 -6.39 14.64 2.45
C SER A 149 -7.68 15.34 2.03
N ARG A 150 -8.35 15.96 2.99
CA ARG A 150 -9.60 16.72 2.73
C ARG A 150 -9.38 18.10 2.11
N GLY A 151 -8.13 18.50 1.85
CA GLY A 151 -7.82 19.81 1.27
C GLY A 151 -6.31 20.02 1.12
N ARG A 152 -5.95 21.13 0.44
CA ARG A 152 -4.56 21.44 0.11
C ARG A 152 -3.64 21.57 1.34
N MET A 153 -4.12 22.23 2.39
CA MET A 153 -3.34 22.42 3.63
C MET A 153 -3.12 21.10 4.35
N SER A 154 -4.17 20.30 4.51
CA SER A 154 -4.05 18.98 5.15
C SER A 154 -3.16 18.03 4.36
N ARG A 155 -3.07 18.18 3.03
CA ARG A 155 -2.12 17.43 2.20
C ARG A 155 -0.68 17.83 2.50
N ALA A 156 -0.40 19.12 2.60
CA ALA A 156 0.93 19.61 2.94
C ALA A 156 1.37 19.13 4.34
N GLU A 157 0.46 19.11 5.30
CA GLU A 157 0.71 18.60 6.65
C GLU A 157 1.00 17.10 6.66
N ALA A 158 0.22 16.29 5.92
CA ALA A 158 0.44 14.87 5.78
C ALA A 158 1.80 14.57 5.12
N MET A 159 2.13 15.28 4.04
CA MET A 159 3.44 15.18 3.39
C MET A 159 4.57 15.55 4.33
N ALA A 160 4.43 16.65 5.08
CA ALA A 160 5.44 17.08 6.07
C ALA A 160 5.59 16.05 7.20
N ALA A 161 4.50 15.42 7.66
CA ALA A 161 4.53 14.38 8.66
C ALA A 161 5.36 13.17 8.18
N GLN A 162 5.07 12.67 6.97
CA GLN A 162 5.79 11.53 6.41
C GLN A 162 7.25 11.88 6.04
N ALA A 163 7.51 13.08 5.54
CA ALA A 163 8.88 13.53 5.22
C ALA A 163 9.80 13.60 6.45
N ARG A 164 9.24 13.89 7.64
CA ARG A 164 10.02 13.91 8.89
C ARG A 164 10.65 12.56 9.24
N LEU A 165 10.05 11.43 8.82
CA LEU A 165 10.66 10.11 9.01
C LEU A 165 12.05 10.04 8.39
N PHE A 166 12.18 10.50 7.15
CA PHE A 166 13.42 10.43 6.40
C PHE A 166 14.50 11.39 6.94
N GLN A 167 14.07 12.48 7.61
CA GLN A 167 14.98 13.42 8.27
C GLN A 167 15.54 12.87 9.58
N GLN A 168 14.74 12.08 10.33
CA GLN A 168 15.13 11.48 11.60
C GLN A 168 16.01 10.24 11.42
N GLY A 169 15.82 9.51 10.32
CA GLY A 169 16.62 8.34 9.95
C GLY A 169 18.02 8.66 9.43
N GLY A 170 18.47 9.90 9.52
CA GLY A 170 19.67 10.53 8.98
C GLY A 170 20.83 9.63 8.61
N LYS A 171 20.73 8.95 7.45
CA LYS A 171 21.79 8.36 6.62
C LYS A 171 21.25 7.49 5.48
N MET A 172 20.08 7.77 4.95
CA MET A 172 19.82 7.24 3.62
C MET A 172 20.36 8.24 2.61
N GLY A 173 21.59 8.00 2.13
CA GLY A 173 22.14 8.69 0.98
C GLY A 173 21.32 8.31 -0.25
N VAL A 174 20.56 9.25 -0.76
CA VAL A 174 19.99 9.25 -2.10
C VAL A 174 20.96 9.97 -3.00
#